data_9f83c6610b088b3c6059e63b1a8e47ed
#
_entry.id   9f83c6610b088b3c6059e63b1a8e47ed
#
_cell.length_a   1.000
_cell.length_b   1.000
_cell.length_c   1.000
_cell.angle_alpha   90.00
_cell.angle_beta   90.00
_cell.angle_gamma   90.00
#
_symmetry.space_group_name_H-M   'P 1'
#
loop_
_entity.id
_entity.type
_entity.pdbx_description
1 polymer ?
#
loop_
_entity_poly.entity_id
_entity_poly.type
_entity_poly.pdbx_seq_one_letter_code
_entity_poly.pdbx_strand_id
1 'polypeptide(L)'
;MITANLFMFVVLAVVILGSAIMCVATKRIMRAATYLLFVLFGVAGVFFLLDYTYLGAAQIAVYAGGITILYVFAIQLVSKRTLQGLLEHVKGSKVIGRALVCLVGFVTLAVIVLKKHFIDLAATVADTEVPMDKIGSALVGADKYGYVLPFEFISVFLLACIIGGILIARKEDKK
;
A
#
# COMPACT_ATOMS: atom_id res chain seq x y z
N MET A 1 15.27 -8.43 -23.83
CA MET A 1 14.64 -8.45 -22.51
C MET A 1 14.47 -7.06 -21.90
N ILE A 2 15.51 -6.21 -21.84
CA ILE A 2 15.48 -4.88 -21.24
C ILE A 2 14.35 -3.98 -21.81
N THR A 3 14.15 -3.99 -23.13
CA THR A 3 13.12 -3.18 -23.80
C THR A 3 11.69 -3.61 -23.43
N ALA A 4 11.44 -4.91 -23.27
CA ALA A 4 10.11 -5.43 -22.89
C ALA A 4 9.78 -5.09 -21.42
N ASN A 5 10.75 -5.23 -20.51
CA ASN A 5 10.57 -4.87 -19.10
C ASN A 5 10.36 -3.35 -18.93
N LEU A 6 11.11 -2.54 -19.68
CA LEU A 6 10.94 -1.09 -19.67
C LEU A 6 9.55 -0.68 -20.21
N PHE A 7 9.09 -1.31 -21.30
CA PHE A 7 7.77 -1.07 -21.84
C PHE A 7 6.67 -1.42 -20.81
N MET A 8 6.77 -2.61 -20.19
CA MET A 8 5.82 -3.03 -19.18
C MET A 8 5.82 -2.10 -17.95
N PHE A 9 7.02 -1.66 -17.53
CA PHE A 9 7.15 -0.68 -16.44
C PHE A 9 6.45 0.63 -16.77
N VAL A 10 6.61 1.17 -17.97
CA VAL A 10 5.94 2.41 -18.39
C VAL A 10 4.42 2.24 -18.40
N VAL A 11 3.91 1.11 -18.89
CA VAL A 11 2.48 0.80 -18.87
C VAL A 11 1.95 0.78 -17.44
N LEU A 12 2.61 0.06 -16.53
CA LEU A 12 2.24 -0.01 -15.12
C LEU A 12 2.31 1.37 -14.45
N ALA A 13 3.35 2.15 -14.73
CA ALA A 13 3.49 3.50 -14.19
C ALA A 13 2.34 4.41 -14.62
N VAL A 14 1.93 4.36 -15.89
CA VAL A 14 0.78 5.13 -16.41
C VAL A 14 -0.52 4.68 -15.72
N VAL A 15 -0.74 3.38 -15.55
CA VAL A 15 -1.93 2.85 -14.87
C VAL A 15 -1.96 3.28 -13.41
N ILE A 16 -0.83 3.16 -12.68
CA ILE A 16 -0.73 3.54 -11.27
C ILE A 16 -0.98 5.04 -11.10
N LEU A 17 -0.23 5.88 -11.83
CA LEU A 17 -0.35 7.34 -11.70
C LEU A 17 -1.72 7.85 -12.17
N GLY A 18 -2.22 7.33 -13.28
CA GLY A 18 -3.55 7.69 -13.78
C GLY A 18 -4.65 7.33 -12.79
N SER A 19 -4.62 6.10 -12.25
CA SER A 19 -5.58 5.65 -11.25
C SER A 19 -5.43 6.41 -9.93
N ALA A 20 -4.22 6.74 -9.49
CA ALA A 20 -3.98 7.52 -8.28
C ALA A 20 -4.54 8.95 -8.40
N ILE A 21 -4.34 9.60 -9.54
CA ILE A 21 -4.91 10.92 -9.81
C ILE A 21 -6.44 10.86 -9.81
N MET A 22 -7.02 9.86 -10.48
CA MET A 22 -8.47 9.67 -10.52
C MET A 22 -9.06 9.34 -9.15
N CYS A 23 -8.31 8.59 -8.32
CA CYS A 23 -8.71 8.28 -6.95
C CYS A 23 -8.90 9.54 -6.10
N VAL A 24 -7.96 10.48 -6.20
CA VAL A 24 -8.00 11.75 -5.42
C VAL A 24 -8.96 12.76 -6.05
N ALA A 25 -9.07 12.80 -7.38
CA ALA A 25 -9.90 13.77 -8.09
C ALA A 25 -11.41 13.46 -8.01
N THR A 26 -11.79 12.20 -7.80
CA THR A 26 -13.20 11.81 -7.77
C THR A 26 -13.89 12.22 -6.48
N LYS A 27 -15.11 12.77 -6.61
CA LYS A 27 -15.97 13.12 -5.46
C LYS A 27 -16.78 11.94 -4.92
N ARG A 28 -16.80 10.81 -5.62
CA ARG A 28 -17.58 9.64 -5.22
C ARG A 28 -16.68 8.62 -4.56
N ILE A 29 -16.89 8.38 -3.26
CA ILE A 29 -16.05 7.50 -2.42
C ILE A 29 -15.95 6.09 -3.01
N MET A 30 -17.03 5.52 -3.54
CA MET A 30 -17.01 4.20 -4.17
C MET A 30 -16.13 4.14 -5.43
N ARG A 31 -16.12 5.20 -6.23
CA ARG A 31 -15.21 5.30 -7.39
C ARG A 31 -13.74 5.47 -6.94
N ALA A 32 -13.51 6.24 -5.87
CA ALA A 32 -12.17 6.37 -5.30
C ALA A 32 -11.63 5.01 -4.85
N ALA A 33 -12.45 4.19 -4.18
CA ALA A 33 -12.08 2.84 -3.78
C ALA A 33 -11.72 1.93 -4.97
N THR A 34 -12.48 2.03 -6.07
CA THR A 34 -12.18 1.28 -7.30
C THR A 34 -10.85 1.72 -7.92
N TYR A 35 -10.58 3.02 -8.01
CA TYR A 35 -9.30 3.52 -8.51
C TYR A 35 -8.13 3.13 -7.60
N LEU A 36 -8.33 3.15 -6.27
CA LEU A 36 -7.34 2.66 -5.32
C LEU A 36 -7.01 1.19 -5.56
N LEU A 37 -8.01 0.36 -5.85
CA LEU A 37 -7.81 -1.05 -6.19
C LEU A 37 -6.90 -1.21 -7.41
N PHE A 38 -7.12 -0.42 -8.48
CA PHE A 38 -6.23 -0.43 -9.66
C PHE A 38 -4.80 0.00 -9.34
N VAL A 39 -4.62 0.98 -8.45
CA VAL A 39 -3.27 1.36 -7.97
C VAL A 39 -2.60 0.18 -7.29
N LEU A 40 -3.30 -0.51 -6.38
CA LEU A 40 -2.74 -1.63 -5.62
C LEU A 40 -2.38 -2.82 -6.51
N PHE A 41 -3.21 -3.13 -7.53
CA PHE A 41 -2.88 -4.13 -8.55
C PHE A 41 -1.68 -3.71 -9.40
N GLY A 42 -1.61 -2.44 -9.79
CA GLY A 42 -0.46 -1.91 -10.52
C GLY A 42 0.85 -2.05 -9.73
N VAL A 43 0.81 -1.75 -8.43
CA VAL A 43 1.97 -1.93 -7.53
C VAL A 43 2.37 -3.40 -7.43
N ALA A 44 1.43 -4.33 -7.35
CA ALA A 44 1.73 -5.77 -7.41
C ALA A 44 2.41 -6.14 -8.74
N GLY A 45 1.95 -5.56 -9.85
CA GLY A 45 2.59 -5.74 -11.16
C GLY A 45 4.04 -5.26 -11.19
N VAL A 46 4.34 -4.13 -10.51
CA VAL A 46 5.72 -3.65 -10.38
C VAL A 46 6.57 -4.62 -9.54
N PHE A 47 6.04 -5.19 -8.45
CA PHE A 47 6.76 -6.20 -7.68
C PHE A 47 7.09 -7.43 -8.52
N PHE A 48 6.14 -7.93 -9.33
CA PHE A 48 6.40 -9.04 -10.24
C PHE A 48 7.42 -8.69 -11.33
N LEU A 49 7.41 -7.44 -11.82
CA LEU A 49 8.38 -6.98 -12.80
C LEU A 49 9.82 -6.91 -12.24
N LEU A 50 9.94 -6.73 -10.93
CA LEU A 50 11.20 -6.70 -10.19
C LEU A 50 11.59 -8.08 -9.62
N ASP A 51 10.91 -9.15 -10.02
CA ASP A 51 11.11 -10.52 -9.55
C ASP A 51 10.88 -10.71 -8.03
N TYR A 52 10.12 -9.81 -7.37
CA TYR A 52 9.69 -9.95 -5.98
C TYR A 52 8.34 -10.70 -5.90
N THR A 53 8.34 -11.99 -6.24
CA THR A 53 7.10 -12.78 -6.34
C THR A 53 6.33 -12.87 -5.02
N TYR A 54 7.01 -13.03 -3.89
CA TYR A 54 6.37 -13.04 -2.58
C TYR A 54 5.66 -11.72 -2.25
N LEU A 55 6.33 -10.59 -2.49
CA LEU A 55 5.75 -9.26 -2.24
C LEU A 55 4.57 -8.97 -3.19
N GLY A 56 4.67 -9.37 -4.45
CA GLY A 56 3.57 -9.24 -5.40
C GLY A 56 2.35 -10.05 -4.99
N ALA A 57 2.54 -11.30 -4.57
CA ALA A 57 1.47 -12.15 -4.08
C ALA A 57 0.82 -11.60 -2.80
N ALA A 58 1.64 -11.16 -1.83
CA ALA A 58 1.16 -10.52 -0.59
C ALA A 58 0.40 -9.22 -0.87
N GLN A 59 0.88 -8.41 -1.82
CA GLN A 59 0.20 -7.18 -2.25
C GLN A 59 -1.21 -7.45 -2.76
N ILE A 60 -1.38 -8.48 -3.61
CA ILE A 60 -2.71 -8.85 -4.12
C ILE A 60 -3.58 -9.44 -3.01
N ALA A 61 -3.07 -10.40 -2.26
CA ALA A 61 -3.87 -11.11 -1.26
C ALA A 61 -4.31 -10.21 -0.10
N VAL A 62 -3.38 -9.41 0.45
CA VAL A 62 -3.63 -8.60 1.64
C VAL A 62 -4.17 -7.22 1.28
N TYR A 63 -3.45 -6.45 0.45
CA TYR A 63 -3.82 -5.05 0.20
C TYR A 63 -4.97 -4.93 -0.81
N ALA A 64 -4.84 -5.52 -1.99
CA ALA A 64 -5.89 -5.46 -3.00
C ALA A 64 -7.09 -6.35 -2.63
N GLY A 65 -6.86 -7.49 -1.96
CA GLY A 65 -7.90 -8.38 -1.47
C GLY A 65 -8.48 -7.93 -0.14
N GLY A 66 -7.88 -8.35 0.97
CA GLY A 66 -8.45 -8.23 2.31
C GLY A 66 -8.76 -6.80 2.73
N ILE A 67 -7.77 -5.92 2.70
CA ILE A 67 -7.90 -4.54 3.19
C ILE A 67 -8.87 -3.73 2.33
N THR A 68 -8.78 -3.85 1.00
CA THR A 68 -9.67 -3.11 0.10
C THR A 68 -11.13 -3.55 0.24
N ILE A 69 -11.38 -4.84 0.40
CA ILE A 69 -12.73 -5.37 0.62
C ILE A 69 -13.30 -4.84 1.93
N LEU A 70 -12.52 -4.88 3.02
CA LEU A 70 -12.94 -4.32 4.32
C LEU A 70 -13.23 -2.83 4.22
N TYR A 71 -12.39 -2.07 3.53
CA TYR A 71 -12.58 -0.65 3.30
C TYR A 71 -13.87 -0.36 2.51
N VAL A 72 -14.13 -1.08 1.43
CA VAL A 72 -15.35 -0.95 0.63
C VAL A 72 -16.59 -1.29 1.47
N PHE A 73 -16.53 -2.36 2.26
CA PHE A 73 -17.60 -2.75 3.18
C PHE A 73 -17.88 -1.66 4.22
N ALA A 74 -16.84 -1.12 4.84
CA ALA A 74 -16.97 -0.04 5.81
C ALA A 74 -17.67 1.19 5.21
N ILE A 75 -17.30 1.57 3.98
CA ILE A 75 -17.95 2.69 3.26
C ILE A 75 -19.43 2.39 2.97
N GLN A 76 -19.77 1.16 2.61
CA GLN A 76 -21.17 0.78 2.31
C GLN A 76 -22.05 0.79 3.56
N LEU A 77 -21.49 0.48 4.73
CA LEU A 77 -22.22 0.49 6.01
C LEU A 77 -22.47 1.91 6.54
N VAL A 78 -21.64 2.88 6.14
CA VAL A 78 -21.81 4.28 6.55
C VAL A 78 -22.99 4.92 5.80
N SER A 79 -23.88 5.58 6.54
CA SER A 79 -25.04 6.27 5.98
C SER A 79 -24.63 7.33 4.94
N LYS A 80 -25.37 7.41 3.83
CA LYS A 80 -25.16 8.44 2.80
C LYS A 80 -25.19 9.87 3.35
N ARG A 81 -26.00 10.13 4.40
CA ARG A 81 -26.07 11.44 5.07
C ARG A 81 -24.76 11.79 5.77
N THR A 82 -24.14 10.83 6.44
CA THR A 82 -22.83 11.01 7.10
C THR A 82 -21.73 11.27 6.07
N LEU A 83 -21.76 10.54 4.94
CA LEU A 83 -20.79 10.73 3.85
C LEU A 83 -20.94 12.09 3.16
N GLN A 84 -22.17 12.62 3.02
CA GLN A 84 -22.43 13.95 2.44
C GLN A 84 -21.96 15.09 3.37
N GLY A 85 -22.02 14.91 4.68
CA GLY A 85 -21.51 15.88 5.67
C GLY A 85 -19.99 15.98 5.70
N LEU A 86 -19.28 14.98 5.16
CA LEU A 86 -17.81 14.97 5.06
C LEU A 86 -17.25 15.67 3.81
N LEU A 87 -18.12 16.24 2.96
CA LEU A 87 -17.69 17.07 1.83
C LEU A 87 -17.12 18.41 2.34
N GLU A 88 -15.87 18.37 2.77
CA GLU A 88 -15.16 19.59 3.13
C GLU A 88 -15.01 20.50 1.92
N HIS A 89 -15.56 21.73 2.03
CA HIS A 89 -15.23 22.84 1.14
C HIS A 89 -13.80 23.28 1.45
N VAL A 90 -12.86 22.82 0.66
CA VAL A 90 -11.45 23.19 0.82
C VAL A 90 -11.26 24.62 0.35
N LYS A 91 -11.11 25.58 1.29
CA LYS A 91 -10.74 26.97 0.96
C LYS A 91 -9.38 27.00 0.28
N GLY A 92 -9.26 27.73 -0.85
CA GLY A 92 -8.07 27.76 -1.71
C GLY A 92 -6.75 28.08 -0.98
N SER A 93 -6.77 28.90 0.07
CA SER A 93 -5.59 29.22 0.88
C SER A 93 -4.96 27.98 1.58
N LYS A 94 -5.78 27.02 2.00
CA LYS A 94 -5.28 25.78 2.61
C LYS A 94 -4.72 24.78 1.58
N VAL A 95 -5.12 24.89 0.32
CA VAL A 95 -4.59 24.05 -0.76
C VAL A 95 -3.13 24.36 -1.04
N ILE A 96 -2.76 25.66 -1.06
CA ILE A 96 -1.39 26.10 -1.33
C ILE A 96 -0.43 25.55 -0.26
N GLY A 97 -0.78 25.63 1.03
CA GLY A 97 0.05 25.08 2.09
C GLY A 97 0.26 23.58 1.99
N ARG A 98 -0.80 22.82 1.67
CA ARG A 98 -0.73 21.36 1.47
C ARG A 98 0.11 20.99 0.25
N ALA A 99 -0.05 21.72 -0.85
CA ALA A 99 0.73 21.54 -2.08
C ALA A 99 2.23 21.80 -1.84
N LEU A 100 2.56 22.82 -1.04
CA LEU A 100 3.94 23.14 -0.68
C LEU A 100 4.59 22.02 0.14
N VAL A 101 3.88 21.45 1.12
CA VAL A 101 4.37 20.30 1.90
C VAL A 101 4.60 19.08 1.01
N CYS A 102 3.67 18.77 0.09
CA CYS A 102 3.83 17.68 -0.87
C CYS A 102 5.02 17.93 -1.80
N LEU A 103 5.22 19.16 -2.26
CA LEU A 103 6.33 19.53 -3.13
C LEU A 103 7.67 19.39 -2.41
N VAL A 104 7.77 19.84 -1.16
CA VAL A 104 8.98 19.67 -0.33
C VAL A 104 9.29 18.18 -0.14
N GLY A 105 8.27 17.35 0.20
CA GLY A 105 8.43 15.90 0.32
C GLY A 105 8.91 15.27 -0.99
N PHE A 106 8.32 15.64 -2.10
CA PHE A 106 8.71 15.15 -3.43
C PHE A 106 10.14 15.54 -3.80
N VAL A 107 10.54 16.81 -3.59
CA VAL A 107 11.91 17.29 -3.85
C VAL A 107 12.90 16.55 -2.96
N THR A 108 12.58 16.35 -1.67
CA THR A 108 13.45 15.61 -0.75
C THR A 108 13.68 14.18 -1.24
N LEU A 109 12.62 13.47 -1.61
CA LEU A 109 12.73 12.12 -2.17
C LEU A 109 13.54 12.11 -3.47
N ALA A 110 13.27 13.06 -4.37
CA ALA A 110 13.99 13.16 -5.64
C ALA A 110 15.49 13.39 -5.42
N VAL A 111 15.86 14.27 -4.49
CA VAL A 111 17.27 14.52 -4.13
C VAL A 111 17.95 13.28 -3.56
N ILE A 112 17.24 12.52 -2.70
CA ILE A 112 17.77 11.28 -2.13
C ILE A 112 18.01 10.23 -3.21
N VAL A 113 17.04 10.03 -4.11
CA VAL A 113 17.12 9.04 -5.19
C VAL A 113 18.18 9.41 -6.23
N LEU A 114 18.31 10.71 -6.57
CA LEU A 114 19.27 11.20 -7.55
C LEU A 114 20.71 11.29 -7.02
N LYS A 115 20.92 11.22 -5.70
CA LYS A 115 22.27 11.12 -5.17
C LYS A 115 22.87 9.80 -5.62
N LYS A 116 23.99 9.87 -6.37
CA LYS A 116 24.72 8.76 -7.03
C LYS A 116 24.97 7.52 -6.16
N HIS A 117 25.04 7.69 -4.85
CA HIS A 117 25.32 6.60 -3.92
C HIS A 117 24.29 5.47 -3.95
N PHE A 118 23.01 5.77 -4.21
CA PHE A 118 21.98 4.74 -4.37
C PHE A 118 22.09 3.98 -5.69
N ILE A 119 22.45 4.66 -6.77
CA ILE A 119 22.62 4.06 -8.09
C ILE A 119 23.81 3.12 -8.09
N ASP A 120 24.94 3.53 -7.48
CA ASP A 120 26.15 2.72 -7.38
C ASP A 120 25.92 1.49 -6.49
N LEU A 121 25.14 1.64 -5.39
CA LEU A 121 24.80 0.54 -4.50
C LEU A 121 23.87 -0.47 -5.18
N ALA A 122 22.87 0.01 -5.93
CA ALA A 122 21.95 -0.84 -6.67
C ALA A 122 22.65 -1.68 -7.76
N ALA A 123 23.72 -1.16 -8.36
CA ALA A 123 24.52 -1.89 -9.33
C ALA A 123 25.34 -3.05 -8.72
N THR A 124 25.57 -3.03 -7.39
CA THR A 124 26.34 -4.08 -6.70
C THR A 124 25.47 -5.15 -6.05
N VAL A 125 24.15 -4.91 -5.95
CA VAL A 125 23.22 -5.91 -5.42
C VAL A 125 22.84 -6.89 -6.52
N ALA A 126 23.15 -8.17 -6.31
CA ALA A 126 22.74 -9.21 -7.26
C ALA A 126 21.22 -9.27 -7.35
N ASP A 127 20.70 -9.17 -8.58
CA ASP A 127 19.28 -9.39 -8.90
C ASP A 127 18.93 -10.88 -8.77
N THR A 128 18.98 -11.40 -7.54
CA THR A 128 18.58 -12.77 -7.24
C THR A 128 17.27 -12.74 -6.45
N GLU A 129 16.24 -13.29 -7.07
CA GLU A 129 14.97 -13.54 -6.37
C GLU A 129 15.23 -14.38 -5.13
N VAL A 130 14.71 -13.92 -3.99
CA VAL A 130 14.70 -14.73 -2.76
C VAL A 130 13.48 -15.63 -2.82
N PRO A 131 13.67 -16.97 -2.96
CA PRO A 131 12.55 -17.88 -3.08
C PRO A 131 11.70 -17.87 -1.80
N MET A 132 10.39 -18.09 -1.97
CA MET A 132 9.38 -17.98 -0.91
C MET A 132 9.63 -18.95 0.27
N ASP A 133 10.20 -20.12 0.02
CA ASP A 133 10.60 -21.09 1.03
C ASP A 133 11.69 -20.56 1.98
N LYS A 134 12.66 -19.82 1.44
CA LYS A 134 13.69 -19.15 2.26
C LYS A 134 13.11 -18.04 3.13
N ILE A 135 12.16 -17.27 2.59
CA ILE A 135 11.48 -16.23 3.38
C ILE A 135 10.69 -16.88 4.52
N GLY A 136 9.91 -17.92 4.22
CA GLY A 136 9.16 -18.66 5.22
C GLY A 136 10.05 -19.27 6.30
N SER A 137 11.12 -19.92 5.90
CA SER A 137 12.08 -20.52 6.84
C SER A 137 12.78 -19.47 7.72
N ALA A 138 13.12 -18.30 7.17
CA ALA A 138 13.73 -17.21 7.93
C ALA A 138 12.75 -16.60 8.94
N LEU A 139 11.46 -16.50 8.61
CA LEU A 139 10.43 -15.96 9.52
C LEU A 139 10.22 -16.87 10.75
N VAL A 140 10.32 -18.19 10.59
CA VAL A 140 10.10 -19.17 11.65
C VAL A 140 11.43 -19.64 12.29
N GLY A 141 12.56 -19.26 11.68
CA GLY A 141 13.89 -19.66 12.14
C GLY A 141 14.25 -19.07 13.51
N ALA A 142 14.70 -19.92 14.42
CA ALA A 142 15.18 -19.53 15.75
C ALA A 142 16.70 -19.28 15.79
N ASP A 143 17.37 -19.31 14.64
CA ASP A 143 18.81 -19.09 14.52
C ASP A 143 19.19 -17.63 14.80
N LYS A 144 20.49 -17.36 14.98
CA LYS A 144 21.04 -16.02 15.27
C LYS A 144 20.55 -14.92 14.31
N TYR A 145 20.18 -15.28 13.09
CA TYR A 145 19.65 -14.39 12.05
C TYR A 145 18.20 -14.66 11.68
N GLY A 146 17.49 -15.48 12.49
CA GLY A 146 16.07 -15.76 12.30
C GLY A 146 15.19 -14.63 12.82
N TYR A 147 13.99 -14.54 12.28
CA TYR A 147 12.99 -13.50 12.59
C TYR A 147 11.82 -14.05 13.41
N VAL A 148 12.01 -15.18 14.13
CA VAL A 148 10.95 -15.82 14.90
C VAL A 148 10.33 -14.87 15.94
N LEU A 149 11.14 -14.11 16.68
CA LEU A 149 10.65 -13.19 17.70
C LEU A 149 9.75 -12.06 17.14
N PRO A 150 10.19 -11.30 16.10
CA PRO A 150 9.31 -10.34 15.44
C PRO A 150 8.05 -10.98 14.85
N PHE A 151 8.17 -12.18 14.30
CA PHE A 151 7.04 -12.90 13.70
C PHE A 151 6.00 -13.29 14.76
N GLU A 152 6.41 -13.86 15.90
CA GLU A 152 5.53 -14.18 17.02
C GLU A 152 4.88 -12.93 17.61
N PHE A 153 5.66 -11.85 17.79
CA PHE A 153 5.14 -10.58 18.29
C PHE A 153 4.04 -10.02 17.38
N ILE A 154 4.26 -10.02 16.06
CA ILE A 154 3.25 -9.57 15.08
C ILE A 154 2.01 -10.46 15.13
N SER A 155 2.16 -11.76 15.31
CA SER A 155 1.05 -12.71 15.42
C SER A 155 0.16 -12.41 16.63
N VAL A 156 0.77 -12.19 17.80
CA VAL A 156 0.04 -11.79 19.03
C VAL A 156 -0.62 -10.42 18.86
N PHE A 157 0.08 -9.47 18.25
CA PHE A 157 -0.45 -8.15 17.96
C PHE A 157 -1.66 -8.21 17.02
N LEU A 158 -1.60 -9.03 15.99
CA LEU A 158 -2.73 -9.24 15.07
C LEU A 158 -3.94 -9.83 15.79
N LEU A 159 -3.73 -10.83 16.67
CA LEU A 159 -4.79 -11.40 17.50
C LEU A 159 -5.43 -10.32 18.39
N ALA A 160 -4.62 -9.49 19.04
CA ALA A 160 -5.10 -8.38 19.85
C ALA A 160 -5.94 -7.36 19.04
N CYS A 161 -5.52 -7.04 17.81
CA CYS A 161 -6.27 -6.18 16.90
C CYS A 161 -7.64 -6.78 16.53
N ILE A 162 -7.69 -8.09 16.26
CA ILE A 162 -8.95 -8.79 15.94
C ILE A 162 -9.90 -8.75 17.14
N ILE A 163 -9.42 -9.10 18.33
CA ILE A 163 -10.22 -9.07 19.56
C ILE A 163 -10.70 -7.64 19.87
N GLY A 164 -9.82 -6.66 19.77
CA GLY A 164 -10.14 -5.25 19.97
C GLY A 164 -11.19 -4.75 18.98
N GLY A 165 -11.08 -5.09 17.72
CA GLY A 165 -12.06 -4.77 16.70
C GLY A 165 -13.45 -5.35 17.00
N ILE A 166 -13.51 -6.61 17.44
CA ILE A 166 -14.76 -7.28 17.82
C ILE A 166 -15.38 -6.61 19.07
N LEU A 167 -14.57 -6.28 20.07
CA LEU A 167 -15.05 -5.63 21.29
C LEU A 167 -15.64 -4.25 21.02
N ILE A 168 -15.00 -3.45 20.15
CA ILE A 168 -15.49 -2.12 19.77
C ILE A 168 -16.76 -2.23 18.91
N ALA A 169 -16.84 -3.22 18.03
CA ALA A 169 -18.00 -3.42 17.16
C ALA A 169 -19.22 -3.98 17.92
N ARG A 170 -19.01 -4.59 19.07
CA ARG A 170 -20.08 -5.16 19.89
C ARG A 170 -20.94 -4.05 20.51
N LYS A 171 -22.21 -3.99 20.09
CA LYS A 171 -23.19 -3.10 20.69
C LYS A 171 -23.51 -3.60 22.10
N GLU A 172 -23.37 -2.77 23.13
CA GLU A 172 -23.94 -3.05 24.43
C GLU A 172 -25.46 -3.05 24.29
N ASP A 173 -26.11 -4.21 24.45
CA ASP A 173 -27.53 -4.26 24.75
C ASP A 173 -27.74 -3.65 26.15
N LYS A 174 -28.08 -2.37 26.20
CA LYS A 174 -28.58 -1.76 27.42
C LYS A 174 -29.89 -2.50 27.79
N LYS A 175 -29.80 -3.41 28.77
CA LYS A 175 -30.93 -3.88 29.54
C LYS A 175 -31.47 -2.77 30.42
#